data_009d571c2aac9962755c66df563d93e4
#
_entry.id   009d571c2aac9962755c66df563d93e4
#
_cell.length_a   1.000
_cell.length_b   1.000
_cell.length_c   1.000
_cell.angle_alpha   90.00
_cell.angle_beta   90.00
_cell.angle_gamma   90.00
#
_symmetry.space_group_name_H-M   'P 1'
#
loop_
_entity.id
_entity.type
_entity.pdbx_description
1 polymer ?
#
loop_
_entity_poly.entity_id
_entity_poly.type
_entity_poly.pdbx_seq_one_letter_code
_entity_poly.pdbx_strand_id
1 'polypeptide(L)'
;MSYSRFGREAEYAAGSCLTNCGWAVFFSKGSRGPADIVASRDNTLLLIQVKSSTKIPKIRGSEIQNLIQMSEKISNSYPLLSFVHPHIECNVNNNSIIFGNYLINFFILPQWESVDFLK
;
A
#
# COMPACT_ATOMS: atom_id res chain seq x y z
N MET A 1 13.35 -16.95 -4.58
CA MET A 1 14.09 -15.73 -4.94
C MET A 1 13.89 -14.66 -3.87
N SER A 2 14.96 -14.00 -3.49
CA SER A 2 14.92 -12.96 -2.45
C SER A 2 13.94 -11.84 -2.78
N TYR A 3 13.82 -11.49 -4.05
CA TYR A 3 12.90 -10.46 -4.52
C TYR A 3 11.44 -10.79 -4.19
N SER A 4 10.99 -12.01 -4.51
CA SER A 4 9.62 -12.43 -4.24
C SER A 4 9.33 -12.46 -2.74
N ARG A 5 10.32 -12.87 -1.96
CA ARG A 5 10.19 -12.95 -0.52
C ARG A 5 10.01 -11.55 0.09
N PHE A 6 10.84 -10.60 -0.32
CA PHE A 6 10.71 -9.24 0.19
C PHE A 6 9.40 -8.59 -0.25
N GLY A 7 8.97 -8.83 -1.49
CA GLY A 7 7.68 -8.33 -1.97
C GLY A 7 6.52 -8.82 -1.12
N ARG A 8 6.54 -10.11 -0.79
CA ARG A 8 5.51 -10.72 0.05
C ARG A 8 5.54 -10.17 1.47
N GLU A 9 6.73 -10.02 2.04
CA GLU A 9 6.89 -9.44 3.38
C GLU A 9 6.38 -8.00 3.42
N ALA A 10 6.64 -7.23 2.37
CA ALA A 10 6.16 -5.85 2.27
C ALA A 10 4.64 -5.79 2.24
N GLU A 11 3.99 -6.69 1.49
CA GLU A 11 2.53 -6.77 1.47
C GLU A 11 1.98 -7.10 2.85
N TYR A 12 2.57 -8.07 3.54
CA TYR A 12 2.15 -8.41 4.90
C TYR A 12 2.36 -7.27 5.88
N ALA A 13 3.46 -6.53 5.75
CA ALA A 13 3.74 -5.39 6.62
C ALA A 13 2.69 -4.30 6.43
N ALA A 14 2.39 -3.95 5.19
CA ALA A 14 1.37 -2.94 4.88
C ALA A 14 -0.01 -3.41 5.36
N GLY A 15 -0.36 -4.66 5.11
CA GLY A 15 -1.63 -5.23 5.55
C GLY A 15 -1.76 -5.27 7.07
N SER A 16 -0.72 -5.65 7.77
CA SER A 16 -0.72 -5.69 9.24
C SER A 16 -0.86 -4.30 9.83
N CYS A 17 -0.21 -3.31 9.21
CA CYS A 17 -0.36 -1.92 9.62
C CYS A 17 -1.82 -1.48 9.54
N LEU A 18 -2.48 -1.80 8.45
CA LEU A 18 -3.89 -1.47 8.26
C LEU A 18 -4.79 -2.22 9.24
N THR A 19 -4.50 -3.49 9.50
CA THR A 19 -5.24 -4.28 10.48
C THR A 19 -5.16 -3.64 11.86
N ASN A 20 -3.98 -3.15 12.24
CA ASN A 20 -3.81 -2.46 13.52
C ASN A 20 -4.58 -1.14 13.57
N CYS A 21 -4.91 -0.56 12.43
CA CYS A 21 -5.70 0.66 12.33
C CYS A 21 -7.20 0.38 12.19
N GLY A 22 -7.63 -0.86 12.34
CA GLY A 22 -9.04 -1.23 12.34
C GLY A 22 -9.60 -1.62 10.98
N TRP A 23 -8.76 -1.86 9.98
CA TRP A 23 -9.21 -2.27 8.65
C TRP A 23 -9.26 -3.79 8.54
N ALA A 24 -10.27 -4.30 7.86
CA ALA A 24 -10.31 -5.70 7.44
C ALA A 24 -9.49 -5.82 6.15
N VAL A 25 -8.49 -6.70 6.13
CA VAL A 25 -7.49 -6.75 5.07
C VAL A 25 -7.60 -8.08 4.31
N PHE A 26 -7.61 -7.99 2.98
CA PHE A 26 -7.62 -9.15 2.09
C PHE A 26 -6.47 -9.01 1.12
N PHE A 27 -5.70 -10.09 0.96
CA PHE A 27 -4.56 -10.12 0.05
C PHE A 27 -4.98 -10.74 -1.28
N SER A 28 -4.54 -10.13 -2.39
CA SER A 28 -4.80 -10.67 -3.71
C SER A 28 -3.89 -11.88 -3.97
N LYS A 29 -4.49 -12.98 -4.37
CA LYS A 29 -3.73 -14.21 -4.67
C LYS A 29 -3.10 -14.12 -6.06
N GLY A 30 -1.81 -14.45 -6.13
CA GLY A 30 -1.12 -14.60 -7.41
C GLY A 30 -0.94 -13.30 -8.18
N SER A 31 -0.94 -12.17 -7.51
CA SER A 31 -0.77 -10.85 -8.15
C SER A 31 -1.75 -10.61 -9.29
N ARG A 32 -2.97 -11.08 -9.14
CA ARG A 32 -4.02 -10.88 -10.13
C ARG A 32 -4.68 -9.54 -9.92
N GLY A 33 -4.75 -8.76 -10.99
CA GLY A 33 -5.36 -7.45 -10.95
C GLY A 33 -4.44 -6.38 -10.38
N PRO A 34 -4.89 -5.13 -10.40
CA PRO A 34 -4.03 -3.99 -10.04
C PRO A 34 -3.83 -3.80 -8.55
N ALA A 35 -4.69 -4.36 -7.68
CA ALA A 35 -4.56 -4.20 -6.24
C ALA A 35 -3.93 -5.42 -5.60
N ASP A 36 -2.90 -5.22 -4.77
CA ASP A 36 -2.29 -6.29 -3.99
C ASP A 36 -3.04 -6.54 -2.69
N ILE A 37 -3.65 -5.49 -2.15
CA ILE A 37 -4.40 -5.53 -0.90
C ILE A 37 -5.73 -4.81 -1.13
N VAL A 38 -6.78 -5.39 -0.58
CA VAL A 38 -8.08 -4.71 -0.45
C VAL A 38 -8.37 -4.60 1.04
N ALA A 39 -8.62 -3.38 1.50
CA ALA A 39 -8.92 -3.14 2.91
C ALA A 39 -10.29 -2.49 3.03
N SER A 40 -11.07 -2.90 4.01
CA SER A 40 -12.41 -2.38 4.18
C SER A 40 -12.67 -1.96 5.62
N ARG A 41 -13.38 -0.86 5.78
CA ARG A 41 -13.83 -0.34 7.08
C ARG A 41 -14.98 0.64 6.85
N ASP A 42 -16.11 0.43 7.56
CA ASP A 42 -17.25 1.36 7.56
C ASP A 42 -17.70 1.77 6.15
N ASN A 43 -17.97 0.81 5.28
CA ASN A 43 -18.40 1.02 3.90
C ASN A 43 -17.35 1.70 3.01
N THR A 44 -16.12 1.84 3.48
CA THR A 44 -15.02 2.38 2.68
C THR A 44 -14.12 1.24 2.26
N LEU A 45 -13.70 1.27 1.01
CA LEU A 45 -12.82 0.25 0.44
C LEU A 45 -11.53 0.91 -0.04
N LEU A 46 -10.40 0.35 0.36
CA LEU A 46 -9.10 0.80 -0.13
C LEU A 46 -8.55 -0.26 -1.08
N LEU A 47 -8.17 0.17 -2.26
CA LEU A 47 -7.54 -0.69 -3.27
C LEU A 47 -6.08 -0.29 -3.32
N ILE A 48 -5.20 -1.15 -2.82
CA ILE A 48 -3.82 -0.77 -2.53
C ILE A 48 -2.85 -1.61 -3.35
N GLN A 49 -1.97 -0.94 -4.07
CA GLN A 49 -0.82 -1.56 -4.68
C GLN A 49 0.40 -1.30 -3.81
N VAL A 50 1.16 -2.35 -3.50
CA VAL A 50 2.32 -2.27 -2.63
C VAL A 50 3.58 -2.34 -3.48
N LYS A 51 4.48 -1.39 -3.26
CA LYS A 51 5.81 -1.38 -3.86
C LYS A 51 6.86 -1.43 -2.78
N SER A 52 7.76 -2.37 -2.89
CA SER A 52 8.84 -2.55 -1.94
C SER A 52 10.18 -2.31 -2.62
N SER A 53 11.07 -1.62 -1.93
CA SER A 53 12.39 -1.32 -2.49
C SER A 53 13.30 -0.78 -1.42
N THR A 54 14.60 -1.00 -1.58
CA THR A 54 15.63 -0.31 -0.80
C THR A 54 15.96 1.05 -1.41
N LYS A 55 15.45 1.31 -2.61
CA LYS A 55 15.59 2.57 -3.36
C LYS A 55 14.21 3.08 -3.70
N ILE A 56 14.13 4.27 -4.28
CA ILE A 56 12.85 4.78 -4.78
C ILE A 56 12.35 3.83 -5.86
N PRO A 57 11.17 3.20 -5.67
CA PRO A 57 10.68 2.23 -6.64
C PRO A 57 10.21 2.91 -7.91
N LYS A 58 10.42 2.23 -9.03
CA LYS A 58 9.88 2.68 -10.31
C LYS A 58 8.45 2.20 -10.43
N ILE A 59 7.57 3.12 -10.77
CA ILE A 59 6.14 2.81 -10.93
C ILE A 59 5.77 3.10 -12.37
N ARG A 60 5.09 2.13 -12.98
CA ARG A 60 4.60 2.31 -14.35
C ARG A 60 3.30 3.09 -14.33
N GLY A 61 3.17 4.03 -15.25
CA GLY A 61 1.93 4.79 -15.39
C GLY A 61 0.71 3.90 -15.62
N SER A 62 0.90 2.77 -16.33
CA SER A 62 -0.18 1.81 -16.57
C SER A 62 -0.66 1.15 -15.27
N GLU A 63 0.23 0.87 -14.33
CA GLU A 63 -0.15 0.30 -13.04
C GLU A 63 -1.04 1.26 -12.27
N ILE A 64 -0.67 2.53 -12.25
CA ILE A 64 -1.45 3.58 -11.58
C ILE A 64 -2.82 3.73 -12.25
N GLN A 65 -2.84 3.80 -13.57
CA GLN A 65 -4.09 3.94 -14.31
C GLN A 65 -5.04 2.77 -14.08
N ASN A 66 -4.52 1.56 -14.08
CA ASN A 66 -5.32 0.36 -13.85
C ASN A 66 -5.96 0.38 -12.46
N LEU A 67 -5.21 0.82 -11.47
CA LEU A 67 -5.71 0.91 -10.10
C LEU A 67 -6.80 1.98 -9.98
N ILE A 68 -6.59 3.14 -10.58
CA ILE A 68 -7.57 4.23 -10.61
C ILE A 68 -8.85 3.77 -11.31
N GLN A 69 -8.72 3.11 -12.46
CA GLN A 69 -9.86 2.61 -13.21
C GLN A 69 -10.65 1.58 -12.40
N MET A 70 -9.96 0.73 -11.66
CA MET A 70 -10.62 -0.24 -10.79
C MET A 70 -11.46 0.46 -9.72
N SER A 71 -10.90 1.49 -9.10
CA SER A 71 -11.63 2.22 -8.06
C SER A 71 -12.83 2.98 -8.63
N GLU A 72 -12.76 3.45 -9.86
CA GLU A 72 -13.88 4.15 -10.50
C GLU A 72 -15.09 3.23 -10.71
N LYS A 73 -14.86 1.93 -10.79
CA LYS A 73 -15.94 0.93 -10.99
C LYS A 73 -16.55 0.46 -9.68
N ILE A 74 -15.98 0.81 -8.55
CA ILE A 74 -16.42 0.34 -7.24
C ILE A 74 -16.77 1.53 -6.38
N SER A 75 -18.03 1.58 -5.92
CA SER A 75 -18.51 2.68 -5.07
C SER A 75 -17.74 2.71 -3.75
N ASN A 76 -17.47 3.92 -3.27
CA ASN A 76 -16.79 4.15 -1.98
C ASN A 76 -15.42 3.50 -1.89
N SER A 77 -14.72 3.40 -3.03
CA SER A 77 -13.37 2.87 -3.05
C SER A 77 -12.37 3.96 -3.41
N TYR A 78 -11.15 3.78 -2.91
CA TYR A 78 -10.06 4.72 -3.12
C TYR A 78 -8.81 3.97 -3.55
N PRO A 79 -8.15 4.41 -4.63
CA PRO A 79 -6.90 3.79 -5.07
C PRO A 79 -5.73 4.36 -4.27
N LEU A 80 -4.95 3.47 -3.67
CA LEU A 80 -3.77 3.87 -2.89
C LEU A 80 -2.53 3.15 -3.38
N LEU A 81 -1.41 3.82 -3.21
CA LEU A 81 -0.10 3.23 -3.40
C LEU A 81 0.60 3.20 -2.06
N SER A 82 1.20 2.07 -1.73
CA SER A 82 1.97 1.92 -0.50
C SER A 82 3.42 1.65 -0.84
N PHE A 83 4.33 2.45 -0.27
CA PHE A 83 5.76 2.19 -0.35
C PHE A 83 6.22 1.59 0.95
N VAL A 84 6.91 0.45 0.88
CA VAL A 84 7.45 -0.24 2.03
C VAL A 84 8.96 -0.34 1.85
N HIS A 85 9.70 0.21 2.81
CA HIS A 85 11.15 0.19 2.82
C HIS A 85 11.66 -0.47 4.10
N PRO A 86 12.82 -1.12 4.08
CA PRO A 86 13.45 -1.52 5.33
C PRO A 86 13.73 -0.27 6.17
N HIS A 87 13.43 -0.34 7.47
CA HIS A 87 13.74 0.76 8.36
C HIS A 87 15.23 0.72 8.70
N ILE A 88 16.02 1.43 7.93
CA ILE A 88 17.40 1.72 8.23
C ILE A 88 17.41 3.13 8.80
N GLU A 89 18.36 3.46 9.63
CA GLU A 89 18.49 4.82 10.18
C GLU A 89 18.56 5.84 9.05
N CYS A 90 17.42 6.34 8.66
CA CYS A 90 17.30 7.30 7.58
C CYS A 90 16.24 8.32 7.94
N ASN A 91 16.15 9.35 7.14
CA ASN A 91 15.20 10.43 7.37
C ASN A 91 13.77 9.90 7.28
N VAL A 92 13.09 9.93 8.42
CA VAL A 92 11.67 9.59 8.52
C VAL A 92 10.88 10.88 8.36
N ASN A 93 10.04 10.97 7.34
CA ASN A 93 9.18 12.13 7.22
C ASN A 93 7.95 11.95 8.13
N ASN A 94 7.20 13.04 8.35
CA ASN A 94 6.11 13.07 9.33
C ASN A 94 4.94 12.16 8.98
N ASN A 95 4.86 11.69 7.73
CA ASN A 95 3.76 10.86 7.25
C ASN A 95 4.15 9.40 7.11
N SER A 96 5.37 9.05 7.45
CA SER A 96 5.83 7.67 7.41
C SER A 96 5.40 6.93 8.67
N ILE A 97 4.99 5.68 8.50
CA ILE A 97 4.61 4.81 9.60
C ILE A 97 5.71 3.80 9.80
N ILE A 98 6.21 3.68 11.03
CA ILE A 98 7.18 2.65 11.37
C ILE A 98 6.42 1.43 11.87
N PHE A 99 6.56 0.31 11.19
CA PHE A 99 5.91 -0.92 11.57
C PHE A 99 6.94 -2.06 11.55
N GLY A 100 7.33 -2.51 12.74
CA GLY A 100 8.40 -3.49 12.86
C GLY A 100 9.71 -2.95 12.28
N ASN A 101 10.26 -3.69 11.33
CA ASN A 101 11.50 -3.30 10.65
C ASN A 101 11.26 -2.55 9.34
N TYR A 102 10.05 -2.03 9.15
CA TYR A 102 9.66 -1.39 7.89
C TYR A 102 9.20 0.04 8.11
N LEU A 103 9.49 0.86 7.11
CA LEU A 103 8.97 2.21 6.99
C LEU A 103 7.92 2.20 5.89
N ILE A 104 6.70 2.59 6.21
CA ILE A 104 5.56 2.45 5.30
C ILE A 104 4.93 3.82 5.05
N ASN A 105 4.69 4.12 3.78
CA ASN A 105 3.96 5.31 3.36
C ASN A 105 2.78 4.88 2.51
N PHE A 106 1.67 5.61 2.66
CA PHE A 106 0.48 5.42 1.85
C PHE A 106 0.14 6.73 1.13
N PHE A 107 -0.16 6.63 -0.15
CA PHE A 107 -0.56 7.79 -0.96
C PHE A 107 -1.85 7.50 -1.68
N ILE A 108 -2.82 8.42 -1.59
CA ILE A 108 -4.06 8.31 -2.35
C ILE A 108 -3.82 8.85 -3.76
N LEU A 109 -4.35 8.14 -4.75
CA LEU A 109 -4.19 8.50 -6.17
C LEU A 109 -5.49 9.10 -6.69
N PRO A 110 -5.45 9.95 -7.71
CA PRO A 110 -4.27 10.40 -8.47
C PRO A 110 -3.52 11.57 -7.84
N GLN A 111 -3.98 12.09 -6.71
CA GLN A 111 -3.45 13.32 -6.12
C GLN A 111 -2.06 13.15 -5.50
N TRP A 112 -1.68 11.92 -5.17
CA TRP A 112 -0.44 11.61 -4.44
C TRP A 112 -0.40 12.25 -3.06
N GLU A 113 -1.56 12.41 -2.45
CA GLU A 113 -1.63 12.92 -1.08
C GLU A 113 -1.29 11.80 -0.09
N SER A 114 -0.46 12.14 0.87
CA SER A 114 -0.06 11.22 1.92
C SER A 114 -1.23 10.96 2.86
N VAL A 115 -1.42 9.71 3.25
CA VAL A 115 -2.49 9.31 4.16
C VAL A 115 -1.88 8.76 5.44
N ASP A 116 -2.34 9.27 6.58
CA ASP A 116 -1.91 8.82 7.89
C ASP A 116 -3.05 8.07 8.57
N PHE A 117 -2.96 6.76 8.61
CA PHE A 117 -4.00 5.92 9.19
C PHE A 117 -3.96 5.85 10.71
N LEU A 118 -2.95 6.45 11.34
CA LEU A 118 -2.84 6.48 12.79
C LEU A 118 -3.63 7.62 13.43
N LYS A 119 -4.14 8.52 12.61
CA LYS A 119 -4.94 9.65 13.09
C LYS A 119 -6.42 9.43 12.90
#